data_836e7c2514e69bb2abf3a4b9323a3d52
#
_entry.id   836e7c2514e69bb2abf3a4b9323a3d52
#
_cell.length_a   1.000
_cell.length_b   1.000
_cell.length_c   1.000
_cell.angle_alpha   90.00
_cell.angle_beta   90.00
_cell.angle_gamma   90.00
#
_symmetry.space_group_name_H-M   'P 1'
#
loop_
_entity.id
_entity.type
_entity.pdbx_description
1 polymer ?
#
loop_
_entity_poly.entity_id
_entity_poly.type
_entity_poly.pdbx_seq_one_letter_code
_entity_poly.pdbx_strand_id
1 'polypeptide(L)'
;MRRALLALSIPLATTALAQTPLPSHGPAKGYLVITGGVPDYKNFLALAGGKDAHIVVIPTAAITGPGEKRLPPYCSAPGPFAGLKCTVLHTIDRKVADSLKFVAPLRDATGVYLEGGRHWRLADAYLGTLTLKGIFALLDRGGVVMGGSAGATIQGSFMVRGSSDPDDNTIMMAPGHLVGFGLFTNATIDQHVDARGRENDLAPVMKAHPELLGIGLDESTSITVHGDTLTCNGPRRAAIWDGKDHYGKGYYYLRAGDTLNTATRVATLVSHPPDP
;
A
#
# COMPACT_ATOMS: atom_id res chain seq x y z
N MET A 1 -54.36 18.95 -46.00
CA MET A 1 -54.11 17.77 -45.09
C MET A 1 -52.68 17.61 -44.85
N ARG A 2 -52.13 18.10 -43.68
CA ARG A 2 -50.74 17.91 -43.27
C ARG A 2 -50.69 16.73 -42.31
N ARG A 3 -49.96 15.67 -42.68
CA ARG A 3 -49.71 14.52 -41.79
C ARG A 3 -48.54 14.87 -40.86
N ALA A 4 -48.78 14.90 -39.56
CA ALA A 4 -47.75 15.01 -38.55
C ALA A 4 -47.13 13.61 -38.32
N LEU A 5 -45.80 13.47 -38.52
CA LEU A 5 -45.05 12.31 -38.10
C LEU A 5 -44.67 12.50 -36.60
N LEU A 6 -45.22 11.65 -35.75
CA LEU A 6 -44.75 11.52 -34.37
C LEU A 6 -43.43 10.68 -34.39
N ALA A 7 -42.33 11.28 -34.03
CA ALA A 7 -41.07 10.57 -33.77
C ALA A 7 -41.11 9.97 -32.36
N LEU A 8 -41.15 8.65 -32.28
CA LEU A 8 -41.08 7.91 -31.01
C LEU A 8 -39.59 7.79 -30.61
N SER A 9 -39.15 8.57 -29.63
CA SER A 9 -37.81 8.44 -29.05
C SER A 9 -37.80 7.32 -28.00
N ILE A 10 -37.14 6.22 -28.29
CA ILE A 10 -36.89 5.13 -27.34
C ILE A 10 -35.66 5.54 -26.54
N PRO A 11 -35.73 5.67 -25.21
CA PRO A 11 -34.55 5.90 -24.40
C PRO A 11 -33.66 4.62 -24.40
N LEU A 12 -32.44 4.71 -24.91
CA LEU A 12 -31.42 3.69 -24.68
C LEU A 12 -31.03 3.71 -23.18
N ALA A 13 -31.51 2.76 -22.43
CA ALA A 13 -31.04 2.49 -21.11
C ALA A 13 -29.61 1.88 -21.24
N THR A 14 -28.57 2.68 -21.03
CA THR A 14 -27.23 2.18 -20.84
C THR A 14 -27.14 1.47 -19.46
N THR A 15 -27.28 0.16 -19.46
CA THR A 15 -26.92 -0.67 -18.31
C THR A 15 -25.42 -0.56 -18.13
N ALA A 16 -24.96 0.21 -17.14
CA ALA A 16 -23.58 0.14 -16.68
C ALA A 16 -23.34 -1.30 -16.22
N LEU A 17 -22.51 -2.02 -16.96
CA LEU A 17 -22.01 -3.33 -16.51
C LEU A 17 -21.23 -3.09 -15.20
N ALA A 18 -21.71 -3.67 -14.10
CA ALA A 18 -20.97 -3.68 -12.85
C ALA A 18 -19.61 -4.33 -13.10
N GLN A 19 -18.54 -3.56 -12.90
CA GLN A 19 -17.19 -4.10 -13.05
C GLN A 19 -16.99 -5.20 -12.00
N THR A 20 -16.63 -6.39 -12.47
CA THR A 20 -16.33 -7.53 -11.60
C THR A 20 -15.02 -7.25 -10.85
N PRO A 21 -14.95 -7.51 -9.53
CA PRO A 21 -13.72 -7.42 -8.77
C PRO A 21 -12.58 -8.22 -9.43
N LEU A 22 -11.42 -7.58 -9.59
CA LEU A 22 -10.23 -8.25 -10.12
C LEU A 22 -9.47 -8.96 -9.00
N PRO A 23 -8.87 -10.14 -9.26
CA PRO A 23 -7.97 -10.77 -8.30
C PRO A 23 -6.84 -9.82 -7.90
N SER A 24 -6.51 -9.80 -6.61
CA SER A 24 -5.40 -9.03 -6.05
C SER A 24 -4.29 -9.98 -5.62
N HIS A 25 -3.06 -9.69 -5.99
CA HIS A 25 -1.92 -10.56 -5.73
C HIS A 25 -0.76 -9.80 -5.10
N GLY A 26 -0.19 -10.36 -4.05
CA GLY A 26 1.11 -9.98 -3.53
C GLY A 26 2.25 -10.63 -4.31
N PRO A 27 3.52 -10.45 -3.87
CA PRO A 27 4.67 -11.07 -4.50
C PRO A 27 4.65 -12.58 -4.32
N ALA A 28 4.93 -13.33 -5.41
CA ALA A 28 4.85 -14.79 -5.40
C ALA A 28 5.91 -15.46 -4.51
N LYS A 29 7.07 -14.84 -4.31
CA LYS A 29 8.19 -15.39 -3.52
C LYS A 29 8.55 -14.54 -2.31
N GLY A 30 8.39 -13.25 -2.40
CA GLY A 30 8.70 -12.29 -1.33
C GLY A 30 7.51 -12.00 -0.43
N TYR A 31 7.67 -11.03 0.46
CA TYR A 31 6.67 -10.63 1.43
C TYR A 31 6.48 -9.12 1.42
N LEU A 32 5.25 -8.67 1.64
CA LEU A 32 4.95 -7.29 2.01
C LEU A 32 4.54 -7.27 3.48
N VAL A 33 5.08 -6.33 4.25
CA VAL A 33 4.64 -6.00 5.60
C VAL A 33 4.11 -4.58 5.55
N ILE A 34 2.79 -4.42 5.61
CA ILE A 34 2.11 -3.15 5.39
C ILE A 34 1.49 -2.73 6.71
N THR A 35 1.87 -1.56 7.24
CA THR A 35 1.44 -1.13 8.59
C THR A 35 0.64 0.16 8.56
N GLY A 36 -0.37 0.27 9.41
CA GLY A 36 -1.23 1.45 9.47
C GLY A 36 -0.51 2.72 9.92
N GLY A 37 0.51 2.60 10.75
CA GLY A 37 1.30 3.73 11.25
C GLY A 37 2.54 3.28 11.98
N VAL A 38 2.38 2.49 13.03
CA VAL A 38 3.50 1.94 13.82
C VAL A 38 4.18 0.81 13.03
N PRO A 39 5.50 0.92 12.74
CA PRO A 39 6.21 -0.13 11.99
C PRO A 39 6.29 -1.46 12.76
N ASP A 40 6.05 -2.56 12.09
CA ASP A 40 6.20 -3.93 12.63
C ASP A 40 7.62 -4.46 12.36
N TYR A 41 8.60 -3.83 12.99
CA TYR A 41 10.01 -4.20 12.83
C TYR A 41 10.30 -5.66 13.19
N LYS A 42 9.59 -6.23 14.18
CA LYS A 42 9.80 -7.61 14.62
C LYS A 42 9.49 -8.59 13.48
N ASN A 43 8.31 -8.46 12.87
CA ASN A 43 7.90 -9.32 11.77
C ASN A 43 8.76 -9.08 10.52
N PHE A 44 9.01 -7.81 10.20
CA PHE A 44 9.86 -7.43 9.08
C PHE A 44 11.26 -8.05 9.18
N LEU A 45 11.93 -7.91 10.33
CA LEU A 45 13.28 -8.45 10.52
C LEU A 45 13.31 -9.97 10.51
N ALA A 46 12.28 -10.63 11.07
CA ALA A 46 12.18 -12.10 11.01
C ALA A 46 12.12 -12.59 9.55
N LEU A 47 11.33 -11.92 8.71
CA LEU A 47 11.22 -12.23 7.28
C LEU A 47 12.45 -11.83 6.47
N ALA A 48 13.17 -10.79 6.89
CA ALA A 48 14.38 -10.31 6.22
C ALA A 48 15.64 -11.14 6.52
N GLY A 49 15.58 -12.17 7.39
CA GLY A 49 16.70 -13.02 7.77
C GLY A 49 17.30 -12.74 9.15
N GLY A 50 16.59 -11.97 9.99
CA GLY A 50 16.97 -11.71 11.39
C GLY A 50 18.30 -10.97 11.52
N LYS A 51 19.26 -11.57 12.25
CA LYS A 51 20.61 -10.99 12.47
C LYS A 51 21.46 -10.88 11.20
N ASP A 52 21.13 -11.64 10.18
CA ASP A 52 21.86 -11.67 8.90
C ASP A 52 21.19 -10.79 7.84
N ALA A 53 20.14 -10.02 8.24
CA ALA A 53 19.41 -9.14 7.35
C ALA A 53 20.31 -8.04 6.77
N HIS A 54 20.15 -7.79 5.47
CA HIS A 54 20.67 -6.60 4.79
C HIS A 54 19.51 -5.68 4.45
N ILE A 55 19.40 -4.55 5.15
CA ILE A 55 18.27 -3.63 5.06
C ILE A 55 18.64 -2.41 4.23
N VAL A 56 17.79 -2.09 3.27
CA VAL A 56 17.80 -0.82 2.56
C VAL A 56 16.64 0.04 3.05
N VAL A 57 16.94 1.23 3.56
CA VAL A 57 15.95 2.21 4.03
C VAL A 57 15.74 3.26 2.95
N ILE A 58 14.48 3.51 2.58
CA ILE A 58 14.08 4.55 1.62
C ILE A 58 13.20 5.59 2.34
N PRO A 59 13.79 6.66 2.89
CA PRO A 59 13.07 7.66 3.69
C PRO A 59 12.51 8.81 2.86
N THR A 60 12.43 8.69 1.54
CA THR A 60 12.11 9.79 0.62
C THR A 60 10.74 10.42 0.88
N ALA A 61 9.77 9.65 1.41
CA ALA A 61 8.48 10.21 1.81
C ALA A 61 8.59 11.21 2.97
N ALA A 62 9.53 10.99 3.89
CA ALA A 62 9.71 11.79 5.11
C ALA A 62 10.50 13.10 4.87
N ILE A 63 11.26 13.18 3.78
CA ILE A 63 12.16 14.33 3.52
C ILE A 63 11.40 15.41 2.77
N THR A 64 11.38 16.63 3.30
CA THR A 64 10.58 17.75 2.80
C THR A 64 11.33 18.75 1.96
N GLY A 65 12.67 18.69 1.86
CA GLY A 65 13.45 19.53 0.97
C GLY A 65 14.92 19.72 1.38
N PRO A 66 15.69 20.50 0.64
CA PRO A 66 17.07 20.81 1.02
C PRO A 66 17.11 21.59 2.34
N GLY A 67 17.79 21.04 3.34
CA GLY A 67 17.92 21.65 4.67
C GLY A 67 16.92 21.16 5.72
N GLU A 68 16.00 20.27 5.37
CA GLU A 68 15.02 19.74 6.31
C GLU A 68 15.49 18.46 7.02
N LYS A 69 14.99 18.36 8.24
CA LYS A 69 15.14 17.32 9.28
C LYS A 69 16.25 16.30 9.05
N ARG A 70 17.21 16.32 9.94
CA ARG A 70 18.15 15.22 10.11
C ARG A 70 17.37 13.90 10.15
N LEU A 71 17.65 13.03 9.18
CA LEU A 71 17.07 11.68 9.14
C LEU A 71 17.30 10.98 10.49
N PRO A 72 16.33 10.21 10.97
CA PRO A 72 16.56 9.32 12.10
C PRO A 72 17.78 8.43 11.84
N PRO A 73 18.52 8.03 12.87
CA PRO A 73 19.65 7.15 12.71
C PRO A 73 19.19 5.71 12.46
N TYR A 74 18.58 5.44 11.27
CA TYR A 74 18.03 4.10 10.98
C TYR A 74 19.04 2.98 11.15
N CYS A 75 20.27 3.18 10.67
CA CYS A 75 21.33 2.19 10.59
C CYS A 75 22.34 2.25 11.77
N SER A 76 22.17 3.15 12.70
CA SER A 76 23.03 3.31 13.88
C SER A 76 22.18 3.52 15.12
N ALA A 77 22.74 3.22 16.31
CA ALA A 77 22.01 3.39 17.57
C ALA A 77 21.55 4.85 17.77
N PRO A 78 20.30 5.08 18.22
CA PRO A 78 19.29 4.11 18.67
C PRO A 78 18.33 3.63 17.56
N GLY A 79 18.73 3.64 16.31
CA GLY A 79 17.88 3.29 15.17
C GLY A 79 17.48 1.80 15.12
N PRO A 80 16.39 1.48 14.41
CA PRO A 80 15.80 0.14 14.44
C PRO A 80 16.66 -0.94 13.75
N PHE A 81 17.61 -0.54 12.92
CA PHE A 81 18.49 -1.45 12.16
C PHE A 81 19.95 -1.33 12.60
N ALA A 82 20.21 -0.78 13.81
CA ALA A 82 21.54 -0.71 14.38
C ALA A 82 22.14 -2.11 14.54
N GLY A 83 23.41 -2.27 14.13
CA GLY A 83 24.10 -3.56 14.19
C GLY A 83 23.86 -4.51 13.02
N LEU A 84 22.97 -4.16 12.09
CA LEU A 84 22.72 -4.89 10.84
C LEU A 84 23.48 -4.28 9.68
N LYS A 85 23.65 -5.04 8.60
CA LYS A 85 24.02 -4.46 7.31
C LYS A 85 22.87 -3.57 6.83
N CYS A 86 23.09 -2.25 6.82
CA CYS A 86 22.03 -1.28 6.57
C CYS A 86 22.54 -0.13 5.71
N THR A 87 21.75 0.25 4.71
CA THR A 87 22.04 1.34 3.78
C THR A 87 20.83 2.25 3.61
N VAL A 88 21.02 3.56 3.66
CA VAL A 88 19.96 4.54 3.34
C VAL A 88 20.10 4.95 1.88
N LEU A 89 19.00 4.79 1.12
CA LEU A 89 18.87 5.27 -0.25
C LEU A 89 17.85 6.40 -0.32
N HIS A 90 18.32 7.61 -0.61
CA HIS A 90 17.45 8.76 -0.80
C HIS A 90 17.87 9.58 -2.01
N THR A 91 16.92 9.92 -2.85
CA THR A 91 17.03 10.93 -3.90
C THR A 91 15.62 11.36 -4.34
N ILE A 92 15.51 12.60 -4.79
CA ILE A 92 14.34 13.10 -5.52
C ILE A 92 14.64 13.28 -7.02
N ASP A 93 15.91 13.11 -7.40
CA ASP A 93 16.33 13.16 -8.81
C ASP A 93 16.11 11.80 -9.46
N ARG A 94 15.17 11.74 -10.40
CA ARG A 94 14.82 10.53 -11.15
C ARG A 94 16.00 9.95 -11.96
N LYS A 95 16.92 10.79 -12.45
CA LYS A 95 18.13 10.32 -13.17
C LYS A 95 19.06 9.58 -12.22
N VAL A 96 19.18 10.05 -10.97
CA VAL A 96 19.93 9.35 -9.93
C VAL A 96 19.23 8.04 -9.57
N ALA A 97 17.91 8.08 -9.33
CA ALA A 97 17.08 6.91 -9.01
C ALA A 97 17.12 5.83 -10.11
N ASP A 98 17.38 6.23 -11.36
CA ASP A 98 17.48 5.35 -12.54
C ASP A 98 18.94 4.97 -12.87
N SER A 99 19.87 5.09 -11.93
CA SER A 99 21.29 4.76 -12.15
C SER A 99 21.69 3.45 -11.47
N LEU A 100 22.54 2.65 -12.15
CA LEU A 100 23.07 1.39 -11.62
C LEU A 100 23.86 1.57 -10.32
N LYS A 101 24.53 2.72 -10.14
CA LYS A 101 25.29 3.05 -8.93
C LYS A 101 24.34 3.24 -7.74
N PHE A 102 23.24 3.97 -7.93
CA PHE A 102 22.28 4.24 -6.87
C PHE A 102 21.59 2.97 -6.40
N VAL A 103 21.16 2.11 -7.32
CA VAL A 103 20.40 0.89 -7.00
C VAL A 103 21.28 -0.27 -6.54
N ALA A 104 22.61 -0.14 -6.57
CA ALA A 104 23.54 -1.22 -6.23
C ALA A 104 23.24 -1.90 -4.88
N PRO A 105 22.90 -1.18 -3.79
CA PRO A 105 22.56 -1.80 -2.51
C PRO A 105 21.34 -2.74 -2.55
N LEU A 106 20.42 -2.56 -3.51
CA LEU A 106 19.24 -3.42 -3.63
C LEU A 106 19.55 -4.81 -4.19
N ARG A 107 20.75 -5.03 -4.76
CA ARG A 107 21.12 -6.31 -5.39
C ARG A 107 21.23 -7.46 -4.41
N ASP A 108 21.75 -7.20 -3.23
CA ASP A 108 21.98 -8.17 -2.15
C ASP A 108 21.20 -7.87 -0.87
N ALA A 109 20.33 -6.85 -0.90
CA ALA A 109 19.39 -6.58 0.17
C ALA A 109 18.40 -7.73 0.35
N THR A 110 18.03 -7.99 1.60
CA THR A 110 17.00 -8.96 1.99
C THR A 110 15.70 -8.26 2.44
N GLY A 111 15.80 -6.99 2.84
CA GLY A 111 14.65 -6.18 3.21
C GLY A 111 14.76 -4.73 2.73
N VAL A 112 13.62 -4.16 2.35
CA VAL A 112 13.45 -2.72 2.07
C VAL A 112 12.46 -2.13 3.04
N TYR A 113 12.82 -1.03 3.70
CA TYR A 113 11.92 -0.26 4.54
C TYR A 113 11.56 1.08 3.86
N LEU A 114 10.28 1.26 3.56
CA LEU A 114 9.71 2.49 3.02
C LEU A 114 9.17 3.34 4.17
N GLU A 115 9.80 4.47 4.46
CA GLU A 115 9.42 5.36 5.55
C GLU A 115 8.07 6.05 5.28
N GLY A 116 7.38 6.44 6.36
CA GLY A 116 6.19 7.27 6.32
C GLY A 116 6.47 8.72 5.88
N GLY A 117 5.41 9.49 5.66
CA GLY A 117 5.49 10.89 5.22
C GLY A 117 4.51 11.19 4.09
N ARG A 118 5.00 11.63 2.94
CA ARG A 118 4.20 11.92 1.74
C ARG A 118 4.50 10.91 0.63
N HIS A 119 3.57 10.00 0.36
CA HIS A 119 3.76 8.91 -0.61
C HIS A 119 3.88 9.40 -2.07
N TRP A 120 3.29 10.54 -2.43
CA TRP A 120 3.51 11.12 -3.76
C TRP A 120 5.00 11.40 -4.06
N ARG A 121 5.82 11.69 -3.04
CA ARG A 121 7.28 11.87 -3.20
C ARG A 121 7.98 10.57 -3.61
N LEU A 122 7.51 9.43 -3.09
CA LEU A 122 8.00 8.11 -3.52
C LEU A 122 7.60 7.81 -4.96
N ALA A 123 6.35 8.13 -5.32
CA ALA A 123 5.86 7.97 -6.69
C ALA A 123 6.67 8.81 -7.68
N ASP A 124 6.84 10.10 -7.40
CA ASP A 124 7.58 11.02 -8.26
C ASP A 124 9.05 10.62 -8.42
N ALA A 125 9.69 10.17 -7.34
CA ALA A 125 11.10 9.81 -7.36
C ALA A 125 11.36 8.47 -8.07
N TYR A 126 10.49 7.45 -7.88
CA TYR A 126 10.86 6.07 -8.16
C TYR A 126 9.98 5.33 -9.17
N LEU A 127 8.75 5.77 -9.49
CA LEU A 127 7.92 5.10 -10.50
C LEU A 127 8.64 5.01 -11.84
N GLY A 128 8.73 3.79 -12.41
CA GLY A 128 9.36 3.53 -13.70
C GLY A 128 10.88 3.58 -13.72
N THR A 129 11.56 3.71 -12.56
CA THR A 129 13.03 3.75 -12.46
C THR A 129 13.64 2.40 -12.13
N LEU A 130 14.98 2.29 -12.21
CA LEU A 130 15.74 1.13 -11.78
C LEU A 130 15.60 0.86 -10.27
N THR A 131 15.32 1.87 -9.45
CA THR A 131 15.05 1.69 -8.03
C THR A 131 13.82 0.83 -7.82
N LEU A 132 12.70 1.14 -8.46
CA LEU A 132 11.50 0.32 -8.34
C LEU A 132 11.71 -1.09 -8.93
N LYS A 133 12.41 -1.22 -10.06
CA LYS A 133 12.79 -2.52 -10.62
C LYS A 133 13.64 -3.33 -9.63
N GLY A 134 14.57 -2.67 -8.90
CA GLY A 134 15.38 -3.30 -7.86
C GLY A 134 14.56 -3.82 -6.68
N ILE A 135 13.49 -3.10 -6.29
CA ILE A 135 12.53 -3.54 -5.26
C ILE A 135 11.77 -4.78 -5.73
N PHE A 136 11.27 -4.81 -6.96
CA PHE A 136 10.64 -6.01 -7.52
C PHE A 136 11.62 -7.19 -7.59
N ALA A 137 12.85 -6.97 -8.04
CA ALA A 137 13.88 -8.02 -8.07
C ALA A 137 14.25 -8.55 -6.67
N LEU A 138 14.18 -7.73 -5.62
CA LEU A 138 14.31 -8.17 -4.23
C LEU A 138 13.16 -9.12 -3.85
N LEU A 139 11.92 -8.77 -4.15
CA LEU A 139 10.74 -9.61 -3.89
C LEU A 139 10.82 -10.93 -4.66
N ASP A 140 11.26 -10.92 -5.92
CA ASP A 140 11.46 -12.12 -6.76
C ASP A 140 12.52 -13.09 -6.20
N ARG A 141 13.45 -12.59 -5.36
CA ARG A 141 14.43 -13.39 -4.63
C ARG A 141 13.95 -13.87 -3.26
N GLY A 142 12.70 -13.57 -2.88
CA GLY A 142 12.14 -13.94 -1.58
C GLY A 142 12.37 -12.90 -0.48
N GLY A 143 12.83 -11.69 -0.83
CA GLY A 143 13.01 -10.60 0.13
C GLY A 143 11.69 -10.00 0.62
N VAL A 144 11.76 -9.03 1.53
CA VAL A 144 10.60 -8.40 2.15
C VAL A 144 10.61 -6.89 1.98
N VAL A 145 9.45 -6.31 1.68
CA VAL A 145 9.24 -4.84 1.70
C VAL A 145 8.32 -4.51 2.86
N MET A 146 8.77 -3.65 3.76
CA MET A 146 7.93 -3.06 4.81
C MET A 146 7.68 -1.59 4.54
N GLY A 147 6.47 -1.11 4.86
CA GLY A 147 6.16 0.31 4.88
C GLY A 147 5.00 0.63 5.80
N GLY A 148 5.14 1.76 6.51
CA GLY A 148 4.09 2.30 7.36
C GLY A 148 3.58 3.64 6.83
N SER A 149 2.31 3.97 7.11
CA SER A 149 1.73 5.25 6.67
C SER A 149 1.88 5.44 5.15
N ALA A 150 2.59 6.48 4.70
CA ALA A 150 2.88 6.70 3.28
C ALA A 150 3.59 5.51 2.61
N GLY A 151 4.50 4.84 3.34
CA GLY A 151 5.18 3.63 2.87
C GLY A 151 4.24 2.42 2.75
N ALA A 152 3.11 2.40 3.46
CA ALA A 152 2.04 1.43 3.28
C ALA A 152 1.25 1.71 2.00
N THR A 153 0.71 2.92 1.86
CA THR A 153 -0.14 3.31 0.73
C THR A 153 0.54 3.14 -0.61
N ILE A 154 1.84 3.46 -0.72
CA ILE A 154 2.58 3.36 -1.98
C ILE A 154 2.74 1.91 -2.49
N GLN A 155 2.60 0.89 -1.63
CA GLN A 155 2.74 -0.51 -2.03
C GLN A 155 1.57 -1.01 -2.88
N GLY A 156 0.38 -0.44 -2.75
CA GLY A 156 -0.77 -0.73 -3.61
C GLY A 156 -0.54 -0.33 -5.06
N SER A 157 -1.40 -0.80 -5.95
CA SER A 157 -1.42 -0.36 -7.35
C SER A 157 -2.15 0.97 -7.52
N PHE A 158 -3.22 1.19 -6.74
CA PHE A 158 -3.94 2.47 -6.70
C PHE A 158 -3.57 3.24 -5.43
N MET A 159 -3.10 4.46 -5.61
CA MET A 159 -2.61 5.30 -4.54
C MET A 159 -3.66 6.34 -4.12
N VAL A 160 -4.18 6.22 -2.91
CA VAL A 160 -5.08 7.21 -2.31
C VAL A 160 -4.29 8.30 -1.60
N ARG A 161 -4.93 9.47 -1.35
CA ARG A 161 -4.32 10.61 -0.64
C ARG A 161 -2.99 11.09 -1.25
N GLY A 162 -2.91 11.04 -2.58
CA GLY A 162 -1.69 11.38 -3.32
C GLY A 162 -1.49 12.88 -3.55
N SER A 163 -2.30 13.77 -2.97
CA SER A 163 -2.15 15.21 -3.16
C SER A 163 -0.76 15.70 -2.81
N SER A 164 -0.16 16.47 -3.71
CA SER A 164 1.11 17.14 -3.48
C SER A 164 0.97 18.47 -2.74
N ASP A 165 -0.26 18.91 -2.47
CA ASP A 165 -0.51 20.05 -1.59
C ASP A 165 -0.06 19.68 -0.17
N PRO A 166 0.90 20.44 0.41
CA PRO A 166 1.41 20.14 1.74
C PRO A 166 0.34 20.24 2.84
N ASP A 167 -0.68 21.06 2.64
CA ASP A 167 -1.75 21.30 3.61
C ASP A 167 -2.94 20.35 3.43
N ASP A 168 -2.99 19.61 2.31
CA ASP A 168 -4.09 18.71 2.00
C ASP A 168 -3.62 17.24 1.91
N ASN A 169 -4.06 16.45 2.88
CA ASN A 169 -3.89 15.00 2.92
C ASN A 169 -5.25 14.27 2.91
N THR A 170 -6.33 14.97 2.57
CA THR A 170 -7.69 14.45 2.61
C THR A 170 -8.20 14.01 1.26
N ILE A 171 -7.62 14.50 0.17
CA ILE A 171 -8.04 14.17 -1.20
C ILE A 171 -7.71 12.70 -1.50
N MET A 172 -8.74 11.86 -1.50
CA MET A 172 -8.60 10.42 -1.72
C MET A 172 -8.13 10.07 -3.13
N MET A 173 -8.62 10.77 -4.14
CA MET A 173 -8.28 10.57 -5.56
C MET A 173 -7.68 11.87 -6.12
N ALA A 174 -6.38 12.09 -5.88
CA ALA A 174 -5.67 13.28 -6.35
C ALA A 174 -5.22 13.09 -7.80
N PRO A 175 -5.68 13.91 -8.76
CA PRO A 175 -5.25 13.83 -10.16
C PRO A 175 -3.72 13.92 -10.28
N GLY A 176 -3.14 13.02 -11.08
CA GLY A 176 -1.68 12.95 -11.29
C GLY A 176 -0.93 12.05 -10.30
N HIS A 177 -1.53 11.72 -9.16
CA HIS A 177 -0.92 10.86 -8.13
C HIS A 177 -1.86 9.72 -7.71
N LEU A 178 -2.33 8.93 -8.68
CA LEU A 178 -3.21 7.77 -8.46
C LEU A 178 -2.49 6.43 -8.57
N VAL A 179 -1.24 6.43 -9.04
CA VAL A 179 -0.47 5.21 -9.30
C VAL A 179 0.51 4.95 -8.17
N GLY A 180 0.36 3.80 -7.50
CA GLY A 180 1.33 3.29 -6.53
C GLY A 180 2.40 2.41 -7.19
N PHE A 181 3.24 1.78 -6.35
CA PHE A 181 4.30 0.90 -6.85
C PHE A 181 3.78 -0.42 -7.45
N GLY A 182 2.55 -0.83 -7.12
CA GLY A 182 1.95 -2.05 -7.62
C GLY A 182 2.61 -3.32 -7.07
N LEU A 183 3.26 -3.25 -5.91
CA LEU A 183 3.80 -4.43 -5.22
C LEU A 183 2.67 -5.36 -4.77
N PHE A 184 1.53 -4.77 -4.44
CA PHE A 184 0.25 -5.44 -4.22
C PHE A 184 -0.71 -5.01 -5.34
N THR A 185 -1.00 -5.92 -6.27
CA THR A 185 -1.77 -5.62 -7.47
C THR A 185 -3.26 -5.51 -7.17
N ASN A 186 -3.97 -4.69 -7.94
CA ASN A 186 -5.42 -4.44 -7.82
C ASN A 186 -5.87 -4.14 -6.39
N ALA A 187 -5.02 -3.43 -5.64
CA ALA A 187 -5.27 -3.07 -4.26
C ALA A 187 -5.03 -1.57 -4.01
N THR A 188 -5.79 -1.02 -3.08
CA THR A 188 -5.58 0.32 -2.52
C THR A 188 -5.52 0.23 -1.00
N ILE A 189 -4.64 1.03 -0.37
CA ILE A 189 -4.35 0.95 1.05
C ILE A 189 -4.48 2.33 1.67
N ASP A 190 -5.37 2.47 2.64
CA ASP A 190 -5.43 3.63 3.55
C ASP A 190 -4.86 3.26 4.93
N GLN A 191 -4.44 4.25 5.69
CA GLN A 191 -3.67 4.09 6.90
C GLN A 191 -4.12 5.07 8.00
N HIS A 192 -3.73 4.81 9.27
CA HIS A 192 -4.15 5.56 10.45
C HIS A 192 -5.67 5.64 10.60
N VAL A 193 -6.38 4.55 10.26
CA VAL A 193 -7.85 4.58 10.09
C VAL A 193 -8.52 4.93 11.41
N ASP A 194 -8.28 4.17 12.47
CA ASP A 194 -8.87 4.41 13.80
C ASP A 194 -8.40 5.74 14.42
N ALA A 195 -7.10 6.02 14.33
CA ALA A 195 -6.50 7.20 14.93
C ALA A 195 -6.98 8.53 14.32
N ARG A 196 -7.56 8.48 13.13
CA ARG A 196 -7.99 9.66 12.37
C ARG A 196 -9.45 9.63 11.94
N GLY A 197 -10.24 8.65 12.41
CA GLY A 197 -11.67 8.50 12.09
C GLY A 197 -11.93 8.31 10.60
N ARG A 198 -11.17 7.43 9.93
CA ARG A 198 -11.14 7.24 8.47
C ARG A 198 -11.84 5.98 7.97
N GLU A 199 -12.67 5.37 8.79
CA GLU A 199 -13.30 4.07 8.50
C GLU A 199 -14.05 4.05 7.16
N ASN A 200 -14.62 5.20 6.77
CA ASN A 200 -15.42 5.32 5.54
C ASN A 200 -14.71 6.05 4.40
N ASP A 201 -13.45 6.46 4.57
CA ASP A 201 -12.76 7.29 3.58
C ASP A 201 -12.50 6.56 2.25
N LEU A 202 -12.37 5.22 2.28
CA LEU A 202 -12.25 4.44 1.05
C LEU A 202 -13.56 4.30 0.27
N ALA A 203 -14.73 4.61 0.84
CA ALA A 203 -16.03 4.42 0.18
C ALA A 203 -16.13 5.07 -1.21
N PRO A 204 -15.75 6.37 -1.42
CA PRO A 204 -15.78 6.97 -2.74
C PRO A 204 -14.82 6.32 -3.75
N VAL A 205 -13.67 5.82 -3.27
CA VAL A 205 -12.69 5.11 -4.09
C VAL A 205 -13.27 3.77 -4.55
N MET A 206 -13.82 2.99 -3.63
CA MET A 206 -14.42 1.68 -3.94
C MET A 206 -15.66 1.81 -4.83
N LYS A 207 -16.39 2.93 -4.72
CA LYS A 207 -17.49 3.23 -5.64
C LYS A 207 -17.01 3.53 -7.07
N ALA A 208 -15.89 4.25 -7.19
CA ALA A 208 -15.30 4.61 -8.49
C ALA A 208 -14.50 3.45 -9.11
N HIS A 209 -13.92 2.59 -8.28
CA HIS A 209 -13.02 1.49 -8.62
C HIS A 209 -13.44 0.19 -7.92
N PRO A 210 -14.62 -0.38 -8.25
CA PRO A 210 -15.15 -1.58 -7.60
C PRO A 210 -14.32 -2.84 -7.90
N GLU A 211 -13.43 -2.79 -8.88
CA GLU A 211 -12.48 -3.85 -9.20
C GLU A 211 -11.37 -4.00 -8.14
N LEU A 212 -11.05 -2.95 -7.40
CA LEU A 212 -9.97 -2.98 -6.41
C LEU A 212 -10.34 -3.76 -5.14
N LEU A 213 -9.32 -4.23 -4.44
CA LEU A 213 -9.38 -4.62 -3.04
C LEU A 213 -8.98 -3.41 -2.18
N GLY A 214 -9.91 -2.89 -1.38
CA GLY A 214 -9.62 -1.80 -0.45
C GLY A 214 -9.19 -2.32 0.91
N ILE A 215 -8.17 -1.70 1.51
CA ILE A 215 -7.63 -2.08 2.82
C ILE A 215 -7.41 -0.83 3.65
N GLY A 216 -8.12 -0.72 4.77
CA GLY A 216 -7.93 0.33 5.76
C GLY A 216 -7.24 -0.23 7.00
N LEU A 217 -6.08 0.31 7.38
CA LEU A 217 -5.28 -0.19 8.50
C LEU A 217 -5.35 0.75 9.70
N ASP A 218 -5.74 0.21 10.85
CA ASP A 218 -5.62 0.89 12.15
C ASP A 218 -4.14 1.12 12.52
N GLU A 219 -3.85 2.12 13.36
CA GLU A 219 -2.50 2.64 13.68
C GLU A 219 -1.49 1.54 14.04
N SER A 220 -1.88 0.60 14.90
CA SER A 220 -1.02 -0.48 15.41
C SER A 220 -1.33 -1.83 14.76
N THR A 221 -1.86 -1.82 13.54
CA THR A 221 -2.15 -3.02 12.76
C THR A 221 -1.18 -3.14 11.60
N SER A 222 -0.72 -4.37 11.34
CA SER A 222 0.01 -4.72 10.12
C SER A 222 -0.68 -5.88 9.40
N ILE A 223 -0.47 -5.93 8.09
CA ILE A 223 -0.78 -7.11 7.29
C ILE A 223 0.50 -7.62 6.65
N THR A 224 0.62 -8.95 6.60
CA THR A 224 1.67 -9.64 5.83
C THR A 224 1.03 -10.23 4.59
N VAL A 225 1.56 -9.89 3.40
CA VAL A 225 1.05 -10.41 2.13
C VAL A 225 2.13 -11.25 1.45
N HIS A 226 1.76 -12.46 1.05
CA HIS A 226 2.59 -13.41 0.31
C HIS A 226 1.73 -14.19 -0.68
N GLY A 227 2.03 -14.09 -1.97
CA GLY A 227 1.15 -14.63 -3.01
C GLY A 227 -0.28 -14.09 -2.86
N ASP A 228 -1.23 -14.99 -2.76
CA ASP A 228 -2.65 -14.66 -2.58
C ASP A 228 -3.10 -14.66 -1.10
N THR A 229 -2.17 -14.80 -0.17
CA THR A 229 -2.48 -14.81 1.26
C THR A 229 -2.12 -13.49 1.93
N LEU A 230 -3.11 -12.88 2.55
CA LEU A 230 -2.97 -11.76 3.47
C LEU A 230 -3.25 -12.28 4.89
N THR A 231 -2.35 -12.02 5.83
CA THR A 231 -2.52 -12.32 7.26
C THR A 231 -2.55 -11.00 8.04
N CYS A 232 -3.57 -10.82 8.89
CA CYS A 232 -3.67 -9.66 9.78
C CYS A 232 -2.85 -9.89 11.06
N ASN A 233 -2.12 -8.88 11.50
CA ASN A 233 -1.28 -8.90 12.68
C ASN A 233 -1.50 -7.63 13.53
N GLY A 234 -1.15 -7.71 14.82
CA GLY A 234 -1.23 -6.58 15.75
C GLY A 234 -2.53 -6.52 16.54
N PRO A 235 -2.64 -5.60 17.51
CA PRO A 235 -3.74 -5.55 18.48
C PRO A 235 -5.02 -4.87 17.96
N ARG A 236 -4.97 -4.24 16.78
CA ARG A 236 -6.09 -3.51 16.19
C ARG A 236 -6.64 -4.24 14.96
N ARG A 237 -7.26 -3.54 14.01
CA ARG A 237 -8.07 -4.12 12.95
C ARG A 237 -7.60 -3.66 11.57
N ALA A 238 -7.88 -4.50 10.57
CA ALA A 238 -7.80 -4.15 9.15
C ALA A 238 -9.21 -4.17 8.55
N ALA A 239 -9.70 -3.05 8.04
CA ALA A 239 -10.96 -2.95 7.31
C ALA A 239 -10.74 -3.44 5.87
N ILE A 240 -11.53 -4.42 5.44
CA ILE A 240 -11.44 -5.04 4.11
C ILE A 240 -12.66 -4.65 3.29
N TRP A 241 -12.42 -3.95 2.20
CA TRP A 241 -13.40 -3.55 1.19
C TRP A 241 -13.30 -4.52 0.01
N ASP A 242 -14.12 -5.54 -0.02
CA ASP A 242 -14.05 -6.62 -1.01
C ASP A 242 -15.06 -6.49 -2.16
N GLY A 243 -15.79 -5.36 -2.21
CA GLY A 243 -16.82 -5.08 -3.20
C GLY A 243 -18.20 -5.64 -2.84
N LYS A 244 -18.37 -6.19 -1.62
CA LYS A 244 -19.65 -6.73 -1.13
C LYS A 244 -20.23 -5.84 -0.03
N ASP A 245 -21.54 -5.98 0.18
CA ASP A 245 -22.20 -5.39 1.35
C ASP A 245 -22.01 -6.28 2.58
N HIS A 246 -21.63 -5.67 3.68
CA HIS A 246 -21.44 -6.31 4.98
C HIS A 246 -22.33 -5.61 6.02
N TYR A 247 -23.59 -6.03 6.10
CA TYR A 247 -24.61 -5.47 7.01
C TYR A 247 -24.78 -3.94 6.88
N GLY A 248 -24.85 -3.45 5.62
CA GLY A 248 -24.98 -2.03 5.32
C GLY A 248 -23.67 -1.24 5.33
N LYS A 249 -22.52 -1.92 5.56
CA LYS A 249 -21.17 -1.38 5.39
C LYS A 249 -20.53 -1.97 4.14
N GLY A 250 -19.69 -1.21 3.47
CA GLY A 250 -18.91 -1.70 2.33
C GLY A 250 -17.69 -2.51 2.72
N TYR A 251 -17.49 -2.79 4.03
CA TYR A 251 -16.30 -3.44 4.55
C TYR A 251 -16.61 -4.30 5.79
N TYR A 252 -15.69 -5.22 6.09
CA TYR A 252 -15.62 -5.97 7.35
C TYR A 252 -14.22 -5.88 7.93
N TYR A 253 -14.04 -6.31 9.17
CA TYR A 253 -12.75 -6.27 9.84
C TYR A 253 -12.08 -7.63 9.91
N LEU A 254 -10.76 -7.64 9.67
CA LEU A 254 -9.85 -8.69 10.09
C LEU A 254 -9.11 -8.27 11.36
N ARG A 255 -8.79 -9.26 12.21
CA ARG A 255 -8.01 -9.12 13.44
C ARG A 255 -6.79 -10.02 13.41
N ALA A 256 -5.93 -9.91 14.42
CA ALA A 256 -4.71 -10.72 14.49
C ALA A 256 -4.98 -12.22 14.33
N GLY A 257 -4.29 -12.86 13.39
CA GLY A 257 -4.42 -14.25 13.04
C GLY A 257 -5.45 -14.56 11.95
N ASP A 258 -6.35 -13.63 11.63
CA ASP A 258 -7.26 -13.79 10.50
C ASP A 258 -6.50 -13.72 9.19
N THR A 259 -6.99 -14.46 8.20
CA THR A 259 -6.40 -14.47 6.86
C THR A 259 -7.44 -14.14 5.79
N LEU A 260 -6.98 -13.61 4.68
CA LEU A 260 -7.77 -13.36 3.47
C LEU A 260 -7.03 -13.96 2.27
N ASN A 261 -7.73 -14.79 1.50
CA ASN A 261 -7.28 -15.08 0.14
C ASN A 261 -7.65 -13.90 -0.74
N THR A 262 -6.66 -13.16 -1.21
CA THR A 262 -6.85 -11.88 -1.91
C THR A 262 -7.33 -12.04 -3.34
N ALA A 263 -7.05 -13.19 -3.98
CA ALA A 263 -7.54 -13.50 -5.32
C ALA A 263 -9.05 -13.82 -5.32
N THR A 264 -9.51 -14.60 -4.34
CA THR A 264 -10.93 -15.02 -4.22
C THR A 264 -11.74 -14.11 -3.32
N ARG A 265 -11.08 -13.25 -2.53
CA ARG A 265 -11.68 -12.38 -1.50
C ARG A 265 -12.47 -13.17 -0.44
N VAL A 266 -11.94 -14.34 -0.04
CA VAL A 266 -12.51 -15.19 0.99
C VAL A 266 -11.65 -15.11 2.25
N ALA A 267 -12.24 -14.67 3.35
CA ALA A 267 -11.59 -14.60 4.65
C ALA A 267 -11.74 -15.91 5.44
N THR A 268 -10.72 -16.23 6.24
CA THR A 268 -10.76 -17.27 7.26
C THR A 268 -10.51 -16.62 8.62
N LEU A 269 -11.48 -16.70 9.52
CA LEU A 269 -11.43 -16.08 10.84
C LEU A 269 -11.04 -17.13 11.89
N VAL A 270 -10.09 -16.79 12.78
CA VAL A 270 -9.55 -17.75 13.75
C VAL A 270 -10.24 -17.75 15.10
N SER A 271 -10.82 -16.65 15.59
CA SER A 271 -11.27 -16.57 16.98
C SER A 271 -12.42 -15.63 17.32
N HIS A 272 -13.00 -14.96 16.35
CA HIS A 272 -14.05 -13.98 16.63
C HIS A 272 -15.17 -14.04 15.60
N PRO A 273 -16.42 -13.81 16.00
CA PRO A 273 -17.46 -13.56 15.03
C PRO A 273 -17.08 -12.30 14.24
N PRO A 274 -17.45 -12.22 12.95
CA PRO A 274 -17.28 -10.98 12.20
C PRO A 274 -17.94 -9.84 12.98
N ASP A 275 -17.26 -8.68 13.06
CA ASP A 275 -17.89 -7.48 13.61
C ASP A 275 -19.12 -7.15 12.75
N PRO A 276 -20.25 -6.84 13.38
CA PRO A 276 -21.49 -6.50 12.68
C PRO A 276 -21.37 -5.24 11.85
#